data_34be30d26b8dfee2ba4c4b3ed05b4c3c
#
_entry.id   34be30d26b8dfee2ba4c4b3ed05b4c3c
#
_cell.length_a   1.000
_cell.length_b   1.000
_cell.length_c   1.000
_cell.angle_alpha   90.00
_cell.angle_beta   90.00
_cell.angle_gamma   90.00
#
_symmetry.space_group_name_H-M   'P 1'
#
loop_
_entity.id
_entity.type
_entity.pdbx_description
1 polymer ?
#
loop_
_entity_poly.entity_id
_entity_poly.type
_entity_poly.pdbx_seq_one_letter_code
_entity_poly.pdbx_strand_id
1 'polypeptide(L)'
;MILKNLIIVGLIFLFLPVFAEQNQSKETLKPRIVVLTDVSTWETDDSESLVRLLVHADMFEIEGIIYTTGWSLEETRDDFFQLIHDAIDAYEKDLQNLMKRSNQIDFNKDESQQTIGYWPSPDYLRQRTVFGSKQRGIDKIGEDNISDGSNLIIKLADENDERPLWVLLWGGGNTLAQSIWQVQKERNEVELKTFLHKIPTYAITDQDRSYQGDTPYNISAHQWMRKEFEK
;
A
#
# COMPACT_ATOMS: atom_id res chain seq x y z
N MET A 1 36.45 82.87 -26.43
CA MET A 1 35.62 81.93 -27.17
C MET A 1 35.90 80.49 -26.60
N ILE A 2 35.11 80.07 -25.64
CA ILE A 2 35.39 78.89 -24.84
C ILE A 2 34.45 77.80 -25.36
N LEU A 3 35.02 76.71 -25.93
CA LEU A 3 34.29 75.55 -26.42
C LEU A 3 33.96 74.62 -25.21
N LYS A 4 32.69 74.41 -24.89
CA LYS A 4 32.28 73.50 -23.87
C LYS A 4 32.12 72.10 -24.52
N ASN A 5 32.94 71.14 -24.12
CA ASN A 5 32.80 69.75 -24.47
C ASN A 5 31.71 69.17 -23.61
N LEU A 6 30.64 68.63 -24.26
CA LEU A 6 29.56 67.91 -23.65
C LEU A 6 29.90 66.38 -23.75
N ILE A 7 30.21 65.78 -22.60
CA ILE A 7 30.42 64.35 -22.52
C ILE A 7 29.06 63.71 -22.28
N ILE A 8 28.55 62.94 -23.26
CA ILE A 8 27.35 62.12 -23.12
C ILE A 8 27.81 60.75 -22.59
N VAL A 9 27.50 60.45 -21.32
CA VAL A 9 27.68 59.10 -20.74
C VAL A 9 26.45 58.29 -21.10
N GLY A 10 26.63 57.42 -22.07
CA GLY A 10 25.59 56.42 -22.42
C GLY A 10 25.55 55.30 -21.40
N LEU A 11 24.46 55.21 -20.64
CA LEU A 11 24.20 54.08 -19.73
C LEU A 11 23.70 52.88 -20.56
N ILE A 12 24.58 51.91 -20.79
CA ILE A 12 24.20 50.62 -21.42
C ILE A 12 23.57 49.74 -20.33
N PHE A 13 22.25 49.63 -20.32
CA PHE A 13 21.55 48.60 -19.54
C PHE A 13 21.77 47.23 -20.20
N LEU A 14 22.66 46.42 -19.63
CA LEU A 14 22.78 45.02 -19.95
C LEU A 14 21.56 44.27 -19.33
N PHE A 15 20.55 43.97 -20.15
CA PHE A 15 19.51 43.01 -19.80
C PHE A 15 20.13 41.63 -19.79
N LEU A 16 20.55 41.15 -18.63
CA LEU A 16 20.81 39.74 -18.44
C LEU A 16 19.44 39.04 -18.36
N PRO A 17 19.19 38.03 -19.22
CA PRO A 17 18.00 37.21 -19.04
C PRO A 17 18.14 36.46 -17.71
N VAL A 18 17.30 36.82 -16.74
CA VAL A 18 17.10 36.01 -15.53
C VAL A 18 16.38 34.75 -16.02
N PHE A 19 17.14 33.68 -16.24
CA PHE A 19 16.56 32.35 -16.34
C PHE A 19 16.00 32.03 -14.95
N ALA A 20 14.71 32.22 -14.77
CA ALA A 20 13.99 31.62 -13.68
C ALA A 20 14.12 30.08 -13.90
N GLU A 21 15.01 29.44 -13.15
CA GLU A 21 14.95 28.01 -12.97
C GLU A 21 13.54 27.71 -12.49
N GLN A 22 12.68 27.23 -13.38
CA GLN A 22 11.46 26.56 -12.98
C GLN A 22 11.92 25.35 -12.17
N ASN A 23 11.98 25.49 -10.85
CA ASN A 23 11.96 24.37 -9.95
C ASN A 23 10.64 23.63 -10.24
N GLN A 24 10.68 22.68 -11.19
CA GLN A 24 9.66 21.66 -11.26
C GLN A 24 9.73 20.97 -9.90
N SER A 25 8.76 21.24 -9.04
CA SER A 25 8.59 20.49 -7.81
C SER A 25 8.46 19.02 -8.25
N LYS A 26 9.49 18.22 -7.92
CA LYS A 26 9.45 16.78 -8.22
C LYS A 26 8.18 16.27 -7.57
N GLU A 27 7.23 15.81 -8.38
CA GLU A 27 5.99 15.25 -7.87
C GLU A 27 6.33 14.15 -6.88
N THR A 28 5.74 14.23 -5.69
CA THR A 28 6.02 13.29 -4.61
C THR A 28 5.20 12.03 -4.85
N LEU A 29 5.88 10.89 -5.02
CA LEU A 29 5.21 9.59 -5.10
C LEU A 29 4.54 9.26 -3.77
N LYS A 30 3.41 8.59 -3.84
CA LYS A 30 2.70 8.08 -2.68
C LYS A 30 3.49 6.98 -1.97
N PRO A 31 3.33 6.80 -0.64
CA PRO A 31 3.75 5.58 0.03
C PRO A 31 2.94 4.39 -0.49
N ARG A 32 3.63 3.26 -0.76
CA ARG A 32 3.06 2.01 -1.23
C ARG A 32 2.49 1.22 -0.06
N ILE A 33 1.26 0.75 -0.17
CA ILE A 33 0.62 -0.03 0.89
C ILE A 33 -0.11 -1.26 0.35
N VAL A 34 -0.10 -2.32 1.15
CA VAL A 34 -0.97 -3.49 1.03
C VAL A 34 -1.70 -3.66 2.35
N VAL A 35 -3.01 -3.83 2.31
CA VAL A 35 -3.86 -4.00 3.48
C VAL A 35 -4.34 -5.45 3.55
N LEU A 36 -4.17 -6.10 4.70
CA LEU A 36 -4.73 -7.41 5.04
C LEU A 36 -5.90 -7.20 5.99
N THR A 37 -7.10 -7.52 5.56
CA THR A 37 -8.35 -7.24 6.28
C THR A 37 -9.18 -8.50 6.48
N ASP A 38 -9.78 -8.68 7.65
CA ASP A 38 -10.74 -9.73 7.97
C ASP A 38 -12.18 -9.19 8.07
N VAL A 39 -12.48 -8.20 7.20
CA VAL A 39 -13.78 -7.54 7.13
C VAL A 39 -14.94 -8.53 7.24
N SER A 40 -15.94 -8.18 8.06
CA SER A 40 -17.11 -9.02 8.34
C SER A 40 -18.35 -8.18 8.62
N THR A 41 -19.52 -8.83 8.68
CA THR A 41 -20.77 -8.13 9.00
C THR A 41 -21.04 -8.00 10.50
N TRP A 42 -20.34 -8.75 11.34
CA TRP A 42 -20.50 -8.69 12.80
C TRP A 42 -19.41 -7.89 13.50
N GLU A 43 -18.39 -7.47 12.78
CA GLU A 43 -17.31 -6.61 13.24
C GLU A 43 -17.10 -5.53 12.17
N THR A 44 -17.40 -4.28 12.50
CA THR A 44 -17.54 -3.21 11.50
C THR A 44 -16.32 -2.31 11.36
N ASP A 45 -15.31 -2.47 12.21
CA ASP A 45 -14.14 -1.61 12.27
C ASP A 45 -13.30 -1.67 10.98
N ASP A 46 -13.12 -2.84 10.39
CA ASP A 46 -12.45 -3.00 9.10
C ASP A 46 -13.26 -2.37 7.96
N SER A 47 -14.59 -2.51 7.95
CA SER A 47 -15.44 -1.85 6.96
C SER A 47 -15.33 -0.33 7.05
N GLU A 48 -15.34 0.22 8.26
CA GLU A 48 -15.15 1.65 8.48
C GLU A 48 -13.74 2.11 8.07
N SER A 49 -12.72 1.28 8.33
CA SER A 49 -11.34 1.54 7.98
C SER A 49 -11.12 1.51 6.46
N LEU A 50 -11.78 0.60 5.73
CA LEU A 50 -11.79 0.57 4.27
C LEU A 50 -12.38 1.86 3.69
N VAL A 51 -13.51 2.32 4.22
CA VAL A 51 -14.11 3.59 3.77
C VAL A 51 -13.14 4.75 4.02
N ARG A 52 -12.52 4.83 5.21
CA ARG A 52 -11.52 5.86 5.50
C ARG A 52 -10.32 5.78 4.57
N LEU A 53 -9.82 4.60 4.28
CA LEU A 53 -8.71 4.39 3.35
C LEU A 53 -9.06 4.90 1.96
N LEU A 54 -10.24 4.54 1.43
CA LEU A 54 -10.66 4.89 0.09
C LEU A 54 -10.89 6.40 -0.08
N VAL A 55 -11.38 7.11 0.94
CA VAL A 55 -11.51 8.58 0.88
C VAL A 55 -10.18 9.32 1.07
N HIS A 56 -9.08 8.58 1.30
CA HIS A 56 -7.70 9.07 1.32
C HIS A 56 -6.83 8.36 0.29
N ALA A 57 -7.45 7.74 -0.72
CA ALA A 57 -6.71 7.04 -1.78
C ALA A 57 -5.84 7.97 -2.63
N ASP A 58 -6.01 9.28 -2.52
CA ASP A 58 -5.11 10.29 -3.09
C ASP A 58 -3.77 10.41 -2.35
N MET A 59 -3.65 9.85 -1.14
CA MET A 59 -2.45 9.93 -0.30
C MET A 59 -1.61 8.65 -0.29
N PHE A 60 -2.20 7.51 -0.66
CA PHE A 60 -1.57 6.19 -0.62
C PHE A 60 -1.70 5.48 -1.96
N GLU A 61 -0.64 4.81 -2.41
CA GLU A 61 -0.71 3.87 -3.51
C GLU A 61 -1.15 2.51 -2.95
N ILE A 62 -2.45 2.23 -3.09
CA ILE A 62 -3.08 1.01 -2.59
C ILE A 62 -2.83 -0.10 -3.59
N GLU A 63 -1.77 -0.87 -3.39
CA GLU A 63 -1.36 -1.93 -4.31
C GLU A 63 -1.95 -3.29 -4.01
N GLY A 64 -2.62 -3.43 -2.87
CA GLY A 64 -3.35 -4.64 -2.50
C GLY A 64 -4.37 -4.40 -1.41
N ILE A 65 -5.56 -4.96 -1.59
CA ILE A 65 -6.55 -5.16 -0.54
C ILE A 65 -6.76 -6.67 -0.45
N ILE A 66 -6.18 -7.29 0.56
CA ILE A 66 -6.13 -8.74 0.68
C ILE A 66 -7.10 -9.17 1.79
N TYR A 67 -8.10 -9.94 1.40
CA TYR A 67 -9.03 -10.52 2.34
C TYR A 67 -8.41 -11.74 3.03
N THR A 68 -8.35 -11.72 4.34
CA THR A 68 -7.73 -12.77 5.15
C THR A 68 -8.63 -13.15 6.33
N THR A 69 -8.16 -14.08 7.14
CA THR A 69 -8.81 -14.40 8.42
C THR A 69 -8.28 -13.52 9.54
N GLY A 70 -8.99 -13.48 10.65
CA GLY A 70 -8.58 -12.81 11.86
C GLY A 70 -9.33 -13.36 13.07
N TRP A 71 -9.46 -12.58 14.12
CA TRP A 71 -10.14 -13.04 15.34
C TRP A 71 -11.59 -13.44 15.13
N SER A 72 -12.28 -12.70 14.29
CA SER A 72 -13.71 -12.88 14.04
C SER A 72 -14.01 -14.03 13.05
N LEU A 73 -12.99 -14.53 12.34
CA LEU A 73 -13.16 -15.52 11.28
C LEU A 73 -12.12 -16.62 11.38
N GLU A 74 -12.56 -17.87 11.50
CA GLU A 74 -11.68 -19.05 11.40
C GLU A 74 -11.32 -19.37 9.95
N GLU A 75 -12.24 -19.09 9.02
CA GLU A 75 -12.06 -19.27 7.57
C GLU A 75 -12.62 -18.07 6.80
N THR A 76 -12.02 -17.76 5.66
CA THR A 76 -12.51 -16.72 4.75
C THR A 76 -13.86 -17.12 4.13
N ARG A 77 -14.69 -16.12 3.81
CA ARG A 77 -16.04 -16.28 3.25
C ARG A 77 -16.20 -15.40 2.01
N ASP A 78 -16.82 -15.95 0.97
CA ASP A 78 -17.05 -15.22 -0.28
C ASP A 78 -17.99 -14.02 -0.10
N ASP A 79 -19.01 -14.15 0.77
CA ASP A 79 -19.94 -13.06 1.05
C ASP A 79 -19.28 -11.89 1.79
N PHE A 80 -18.24 -12.13 2.58
CA PHE A 80 -17.47 -11.07 3.23
C PHE A 80 -16.40 -10.47 2.31
N PHE A 81 -15.82 -11.26 1.42
CA PHE A 81 -14.98 -10.74 0.35
C PHE A 81 -15.73 -9.69 -0.49
N GLN A 82 -17.02 -9.91 -0.73
CA GLN A 82 -17.87 -8.96 -1.44
C GLN A 82 -17.96 -7.60 -0.74
N LEU A 83 -17.86 -7.53 0.60
CA LEU A 83 -17.90 -6.25 1.33
C LEU A 83 -16.77 -5.28 0.93
N ILE A 84 -15.62 -5.80 0.51
CA ILE A 84 -14.54 -4.98 -0.03
C ILE A 84 -14.96 -4.37 -1.36
N HIS A 85 -15.57 -5.15 -2.24
CA HIS A 85 -16.07 -4.66 -3.52
C HIS A 85 -17.20 -3.66 -3.34
N ASP A 86 -18.08 -3.86 -2.34
CA ASP A 86 -19.16 -2.92 -2.01
C ASP A 86 -18.60 -1.55 -1.56
N ALA A 87 -17.47 -1.56 -0.81
CA ALA A 87 -16.78 -0.33 -0.43
C ALA A 87 -16.14 0.37 -1.65
N ILE A 88 -15.55 -0.40 -2.58
CA ILE A 88 -15.01 0.15 -3.85
C ILE A 88 -16.14 0.70 -4.72
N ASP A 89 -17.29 0.05 -4.77
CA ASP A 89 -18.48 0.53 -5.49
C ASP A 89 -19.03 1.84 -4.90
N ALA A 90 -18.96 2.00 -3.58
CA ALA A 90 -19.28 3.26 -2.92
C ALA A 90 -18.29 4.37 -3.27
N TYR A 91 -16.98 4.06 -3.25
CA TYR A 91 -15.92 4.95 -3.70
C TYR A 91 -16.14 5.41 -5.15
N GLU A 92 -16.45 4.49 -6.07
CA GLU A 92 -16.72 4.79 -7.48
C GLU A 92 -17.83 5.82 -7.66
N LYS A 93 -18.91 5.72 -6.87
CA LYS A 93 -20.05 6.67 -6.94
C LYS A 93 -19.65 8.08 -6.55
N ASP A 94 -18.70 8.23 -5.62
CA ASP A 94 -18.25 9.55 -5.14
C ASP A 94 -16.99 10.07 -5.85
N LEU A 95 -16.33 9.22 -6.64
CA LEU A 95 -15.02 9.48 -7.23
C LEU A 95 -14.95 10.78 -8.05
N GLN A 96 -15.99 11.11 -8.80
CA GLN A 96 -16.07 12.36 -9.55
C GLN A 96 -15.98 13.62 -8.65
N ASN A 97 -16.47 13.53 -7.42
CA ASN A 97 -16.37 14.61 -6.45
C ASN A 97 -14.96 14.65 -5.82
N LEU A 98 -14.37 13.48 -5.57
CA LEU A 98 -13.01 13.36 -5.05
C LEU A 98 -11.98 13.89 -6.05
N MET A 99 -12.06 13.53 -7.31
CA MET A 99 -11.18 13.97 -8.38
C MET A 99 -11.19 15.50 -8.57
N LYS A 100 -12.33 16.16 -8.36
CA LYS A 100 -12.44 17.64 -8.39
C LYS A 100 -11.52 18.31 -7.37
N ARG A 101 -11.23 17.67 -6.24
CA ARG A 101 -10.37 18.23 -5.18
C ARG A 101 -8.91 18.38 -5.63
N SER A 102 -8.45 17.49 -6.51
CA SER A 102 -7.10 17.50 -7.07
C SER A 102 -7.03 17.99 -8.52
N ASN A 103 -8.17 18.44 -9.09
CA ASN A 103 -8.31 18.80 -10.51
C ASN A 103 -7.95 17.64 -11.47
N GLN A 104 -8.09 16.40 -11.03
CA GLN A 104 -7.90 15.23 -11.88
C GLN A 104 -9.08 15.10 -12.85
N ILE A 105 -8.78 14.95 -14.14
CA ILE A 105 -9.80 14.88 -15.19
C ILE A 105 -9.99 13.44 -15.66
N ASP A 106 -8.91 12.65 -15.69
CA ASP A 106 -8.90 11.30 -16.24
C ASP A 106 -7.91 10.42 -15.48
N PHE A 107 -7.90 9.12 -15.78
CA PHE A 107 -6.97 8.16 -15.21
C PHE A 107 -5.74 7.99 -16.11
N ASN A 108 -4.60 7.74 -15.48
CA ASN A 108 -3.40 7.37 -16.20
C ASN A 108 -3.60 5.99 -16.86
N LYS A 109 -3.00 5.79 -18.03
CA LYS A 109 -3.02 4.48 -18.70
C LYS A 109 -2.31 3.41 -17.86
N ASP A 110 -1.25 3.80 -17.20
CA ASP A 110 -0.53 3.03 -16.18
C ASP A 110 -0.72 3.75 -14.85
N GLU A 111 -1.39 3.10 -13.91
CA GLU A 111 -1.67 3.65 -12.59
C GLU A 111 -0.63 3.22 -11.54
N SER A 112 0.53 2.71 -11.95
CA SER A 112 1.67 2.50 -11.06
C SER A 112 2.40 3.82 -10.75
N GLN A 113 3.15 3.84 -9.65
CA GLN A 113 3.94 5.01 -9.23
C GLN A 113 3.11 6.30 -9.11
N GLN A 114 1.97 6.19 -8.47
CA GLN A 114 1.03 7.29 -8.28
C GLN A 114 1.65 8.43 -7.45
N THR A 115 1.36 9.68 -7.86
CA THR A 115 1.74 10.89 -7.11
C THR A 115 0.67 11.28 -6.10
N ILE A 116 1.08 11.99 -5.04
CA ILE A 116 0.14 12.56 -4.06
C ILE A 116 -0.90 13.43 -4.77
N GLY A 117 -2.17 13.20 -4.43
CA GLY A 117 -3.32 13.87 -5.05
C GLY A 117 -3.97 13.12 -6.21
N TYR A 118 -3.34 12.04 -6.74
CA TYR A 118 -3.95 11.20 -7.75
C TYR A 118 -4.98 10.24 -7.14
N TRP A 119 -6.17 10.14 -7.72
CA TRP A 119 -7.22 9.20 -7.33
C TRP A 119 -7.17 7.97 -8.24
N PRO A 120 -6.96 6.76 -7.71
CA PRO A 120 -6.92 5.54 -8.53
C PRO A 120 -8.29 5.20 -9.09
N SER A 121 -8.31 4.53 -10.25
CA SER A 121 -9.57 4.04 -10.80
C SER A 121 -10.15 2.91 -9.94
N PRO A 122 -11.48 2.73 -9.94
CA PRO A 122 -12.11 1.59 -9.27
C PRO A 122 -11.61 0.25 -9.82
N ASP A 123 -11.33 0.18 -11.12
CA ASP A 123 -10.80 -1.02 -11.77
C ASP A 123 -9.40 -1.36 -11.29
N TYR A 124 -8.55 -0.35 -11.07
CA TYR A 124 -7.24 -0.53 -10.45
C TYR A 124 -7.36 -1.18 -9.06
N LEU A 125 -8.27 -0.71 -8.23
CA LEU A 125 -8.51 -1.23 -6.88
C LEU A 125 -9.10 -2.64 -6.92
N ARG A 126 -10.09 -2.91 -7.78
CA ARG A 126 -10.71 -4.23 -7.93
C ARG A 126 -9.71 -5.30 -8.39
N GLN A 127 -8.83 -4.97 -9.33
CA GLN A 127 -7.78 -5.89 -9.81
C GLN A 127 -6.74 -6.24 -8.74
N ARG A 128 -6.64 -5.44 -7.70
CA ARG A 128 -5.72 -5.61 -6.56
C ARG A 128 -6.41 -6.13 -5.30
N THR A 129 -7.70 -6.45 -5.42
CA THR A 129 -8.48 -7.08 -4.35
C THR A 129 -8.47 -8.58 -4.56
N VAL A 130 -7.83 -9.31 -3.64
CA VAL A 130 -7.59 -10.75 -3.77
C VAL A 130 -7.79 -11.48 -2.43
N PHE A 131 -7.99 -12.79 -2.51
CA PHE A 131 -7.97 -13.65 -1.33
C PHE A 131 -6.55 -13.88 -0.83
N GLY A 132 -6.38 -13.79 0.47
CA GLY A 132 -5.20 -14.22 1.20
C GLY A 132 -5.34 -15.64 1.74
N SER A 133 -4.69 -15.91 2.88
CA SER A 133 -4.78 -17.19 3.56
C SER A 133 -6.21 -17.48 4.03
N LYS A 134 -6.69 -18.68 3.72
CA LYS A 134 -8.07 -19.09 4.06
C LYS A 134 -8.27 -19.35 5.54
N GLN A 135 -7.21 -19.72 6.25
CA GLN A 135 -7.21 -20.09 7.66
C GLN A 135 -6.01 -19.45 8.37
N ARG A 136 -6.06 -19.41 9.69
CA ARG A 136 -5.01 -18.83 10.55
C ARG A 136 -4.24 -19.89 11.31
N GLY A 137 -3.09 -19.52 11.86
CA GLY A 137 -2.20 -20.36 12.65
C GLY A 137 -0.95 -20.79 11.89
N ILE A 138 0.09 -21.16 12.62
CA ILE A 138 1.38 -21.58 12.05
C ILE A 138 1.27 -22.87 11.25
N ASP A 139 0.36 -23.78 11.63
CA ASP A 139 0.06 -25.03 10.94
C ASP A 139 -0.66 -24.81 9.59
N LYS A 140 -1.06 -23.59 9.29
CA LYS A 140 -1.68 -23.15 8.04
C LYS A 140 -0.70 -22.34 7.16
N ILE A 141 0.59 -22.56 7.33
CA ILE A 141 1.64 -22.04 6.47
C ILE A 141 2.33 -23.22 5.79
N GLY A 142 2.55 -23.15 4.49
CA GLY A 142 3.19 -24.22 3.73
C GLY A 142 2.72 -24.27 2.27
N GLU A 143 3.17 -25.28 1.53
CA GLU A 143 2.93 -25.42 0.08
C GLU A 143 1.44 -25.45 -0.27
N ASP A 144 0.62 -26.12 0.55
CA ASP A 144 -0.82 -26.25 0.33
C ASP A 144 -1.61 -24.97 0.66
N ASN A 145 -0.96 -23.94 1.20
CA ASN A 145 -1.58 -22.71 1.68
C ASN A 145 -1.12 -21.46 0.90
N ILE A 146 -0.50 -21.65 -0.25
CA ILE A 146 -0.17 -20.55 -1.17
C ILE A 146 -1.46 -19.89 -1.64
N SER A 147 -1.51 -18.56 -1.58
CA SER A 147 -2.68 -17.78 -1.96
C SER A 147 -2.32 -16.66 -2.95
N ASP A 148 -3.35 -16.15 -3.65
CA ASP A 148 -3.16 -14.98 -4.53
C ASP A 148 -2.58 -13.79 -3.76
N GLY A 149 -3.02 -13.59 -2.51
CA GLY A 149 -2.52 -12.53 -1.65
C GLY A 149 -1.05 -12.71 -1.26
N SER A 150 -0.61 -13.94 -0.95
CA SER A 150 0.81 -14.19 -0.65
C SER A 150 1.70 -13.97 -1.88
N ASN A 151 1.24 -14.40 -3.05
CA ASN A 151 1.92 -14.17 -4.32
C ASN A 151 1.95 -12.69 -4.70
N LEU A 152 0.88 -11.95 -4.44
CA LEU A 152 0.82 -10.51 -4.69
C LEU A 152 1.86 -9.75 -3.87
N ILE A 153 1.98 -10.03 -2.58
CA ILE A 153 2.99 -9.40 -1.71
C ILE A 153 4.41 -9.65 -2.25
N ILE A 154 4.72 -10.89 -2.63
CA ILE A 154 6.03 -11.26 -3.18
C ILE A 154 6.28 -10.49 -4.47
N LYS A 155 5.32 -10.51 -5.41
CA LYS A 155 5.43 -9.81 -6.69
C LYS A 155 5.70 -8.31 -6.50
N LEU A 156 4.93 -7.65 -5.64
CA LEU A 156 5.05 -6.22 -5.39
C LEU A 156 6.38 -5.84 -4.71
N ALA A 157 6.87 -6.69 -3.81
CA ALA A 157 8.17 -6.47 -3.16
C ALA A 157 9.34 -6.67 -4.13
N ASP A 158 9.19 -7.51 -5.16
CA ASP A 158 10.21 -7.77 -6.17
C ASP A 158 10.24 -6.72 -7.28
N GLU A 159 9.26 -5.84 -7.35
CA GLU A 159 9.25 -4.75 -8.33
C GLU A 159 10.48 -3.83 -8.16
N ASN A 160 10.94 -3.27 -9.27
CA ASN A 160 12.03 -2.30 -9.28
C ASN A 160 11.53 -0.91 -8.81
N ASP A 161 11.08 -0.84 -7.58
CA ASP A 161 10.66 0.39 -6.89
C ASP A 161 11.47 0.51 -5.58
N GLU A 162 12.14 1.65 -5.39
CA GLU A 162 12.95 1.89 -4.19
C GLU A 162 12.10 2.15 -2.94
N ARG A 163 10.84 2.50 -3.11
CA ARG A 163 9.93 2.75 -1.98
C ARG A 163 9.62 1.44 -1.26
N PRO A 164 9.58 1.43 0.08
CA PRO A 164 9.11 0.26 0.81
C PRO A 164 7.64 -0.02 0.51
N LEU A 165 7.26 -1.29 0.54
CA LEU A 165 5.88 -1.76 0.51
C LEU A 165 5.38 -1.96 1.94
N TRP A 166 4.61 -1.03 2.48
CA TRP A 166 4.04 -1.16 3.81
C TRP A 166 2.94 -2.21 3.84
N VAL A 167 3.12 -3.25 4.62
CA VAL A 167 2.10 -4.29 4.84
C VAL A 167 1.33 -3.99 6.12
N LEU A 168 0.05 -3.66 5.99
CA LEU A 168 -0.83 -3.26 7.08
C LEU A 168 -1.71 -4.45 7.48
N LEU A 169 -1.49 -4.99 8.68
CA LEU A 169 -2.27 -6.10 9.22
C LEU A 169 -3.42 -5.53 10.06
N TRP A 170 -4.59 -5.44 9.46
CA TRP A 170 -5.85 -5.12 10.15
C TRP A 170 -6.47 -6.40 10.70
N GLY A 171 -6.44 -7.50 9.91
CA GLY A 171 -6.73 -8.86 10.32
C GLY A 171 -5.48 -9.66 10.67
N GLY A 172 -5.52 -10.97 10.47
CA GLY A 172 -4.44 -11.90 10.78
C GLY A 172 -3.23 -11.77 9.84
N GLY A 173 -2.09 -12.24 10.32
CA GLY A 173 -0.80 -12.15 9.63
C GLY A 173 -0.45 -13.36 8.76
N ASN A 174 -1.33 -14.37 8.65
CA ASN A 174 -1.02 -15.64 7.96
C ASN A 174 -0.60 -15.44 6.51
N THR A 175 -1.26 -14.52 5.78
CA THR A 175 -0.90 -14.24 4.38
C THR A 175 0.51 -13.69 4.24
N LEU A 176 0.91 -12.74 5.11
CA LEU A 176 2.26 -12.22 5.12
C LEU A 176 3.26 -13.32 5.51
N ALA A 177 2.95 -14.10 6.54
CA ALA A 177 3.80 -15.22 6.97
C ALA A 177 3.97 -16.25 5.86
N GLN A 178 2.92 -16.54 5.09
CA GLN A 178 2.99 -17.40 3.90
C GLN A 178 3.93 -16.82 2.83
N SER A 179 3.88 -15.51 2.56
CA SER A 179 4.80 -14.86 1.63
C SER A 179 6.27 -15.01 2.08
N ILE A 180 6.53 -14.75 3.36
CA ILE A 180 7.88 -14.89 3.94
C ILE A 180 8.37 -16.33 3.87
N TRP A 181 7.49 -17.29 4.19
CA TRP A 181 7.81 -18.73 4.12
C TRP A 181 8.17 -19.15 2.68
N GLN A 182 7.42 -18.71 1.66
CA GLN A 182 7.72 -19.00 0.27
C GLN A 182 9.12 -18.44 -0.12
N VAL A 183 9.37 -17.18 0.19
CA VAL A 183 10.67 -16.55 -0.10
C VAL A 183 11.81 -17.25 0.64
N GLN A 184 11.62 -17.65 1.90
CA GLN A 184 12.61 -18.39 2.68
C GLN A 184 12.92 -19.77 2.07
N LYS A 185 11.96 -20.40 1.42
CA LYS A 185 12.12 -21.71 0.75
C LYS A 185 12.82 -21.59 -0.60
N GLU A 186 12.54 -20.54 -1.33
CA GLU A 186 12.94 -20.40 -2.73
C GLU A 186 14.25 -19.61 -2.91
N ARG A 187 14.64 -18.82 -1.90
CA ARG A 187 15.74 -17.84 -2.02
C ARG A 187 16.83 -18.07 -0.97
N ASN A 188 18.00 -17.55 -1.27
CA ASN A 188 19.12 -17.55 -0.32
C ASN A 188 18.90 -16.49 0.79
N GLU A 189 19.75 -16.54 1.82
CA GLU A 189 19.64 -15.66 2.99
C GLU A 189 19.77 -14.16 2.65
N VAL A 190 20.57 -13.80 1.65
CA VAL A 190 20.74 -12.40 1.23
C VAL A 190 19.46 -11.88 0.55
N GLU A 191 18.89 -12.69 -0.32
CA GLU A 191 17.64 -12.36 -1.02
C GLU A 191 16.47 -12.29 -0.05
N LEU A 192 16.40 -13.22 0.91
CA LEU A 192 15.39 -13.16 1.98
C LEU A 192 15.50 -11.87 2.80
N LYS A 193 16.71 -11.51 3.21
CA LYS A 193 16.93 -10.24 3.93
C LYS A 193 16.53 -9.03 3.11
N THR A 194 16.83 -9.03 1.82
CA THR A 194 16.45 -7.96 0.91
C THR A 194 14.92 -7.83 0.83
N PHE A 195 14.22 -8.95 0.69
CA PHE A 195 12.77 -8.99 0.70
C PHE A 195 12.19 -8.44 2.00
N LEU A 196 12.68 -8.92 3.16
CA LEU A 196 12.20 -8.47 4.47
C LEU A 196 12.39 -6.96 4.70
N HIS A 197 13.49 -6.38 4.19
CA HIS A 197 13.70 -4.93 4.28
C HIS A 197 12.71 -4.12 3.43
N LYS A 198 12.18 -4.72 2.38
CA LYS A 198 11.20 -4.06 1.48
C LYS A 198 9.78 -4.04 2.03
N ILE A 199 9.44 -4.88 3.01
CA ILE A 199 8.08 -5.09 3.54
C ILE A 199 7.94 -4.68 5.00
N PRO A 200 8.18 -3.40 5.37
CA PRO A 200 7.89 -2.95 6.72
C PRO A 200 6.42 -3.24 7.05
N THR A 201 6.18 -3.72 8.26
CA THR A 201 4.87 -4.21 8.67
C THR A 201 4.33 -3.39 9.84
N TYR A 202 3.07 -2.98 9.75
CA TYR A 202 2.31 -2.41 10.84
C TYR A 202 1.13 -3.32 11.17
N ALA A 203 1.06 -3.81 12.41
CA ALA A 203 -0.01 -4.69 12.86
C ALA A 203 -0.77 -4.04 14.02
N ILE A 204 -2.09 -4.14 13.97
CA ILE A 204 -2.94 -3.67 15.08
C ILE A 204 -2.68 -4.55 16.32
N THR A 205 -2.60 -5.87 16.13
CA THR A 205 -2.28 -6.86 17.16
C THR A 205 -2.01 -8.23 16.51
N ASP A 206 -1.80 -9.26 17.33
CA ASP A 206 -1.73 -10.66 16.90
C ASP A 206 -3.14 -11.26 16.77
N GLN A 207 -3.73 -11.15 15.60
CA GLN A 207 -5.06 -11.69 15.28
C GLN A 207 -5.05 -13.14 14.78
N ASP A 208 -3.89 -13.78 14.69
CA ASP A 208 -3.79 -15.21 14.35
C ASP A 208 -4.14 -16.12 15.52
N ARG A 209 -4.38 -15.56 16.68
CA ARG A 209 -4.83 -16.27 17.88
C ARG A 209 -6.34 -16.24 18.00
N SER A 210 -6.90 -17.18 18.81
CA SER A 210 -8.30 -17.11 19.23
C SER A 210 -8.55 -15.82 20.03
N TYR A 211 -9.67 -15.15 19.77
CA TYR A 211 -10.12 -13.99 20.54
C TYR A 211 -10.26 -14.31 22.05
N GLN A 212 -10.66 -15.54 22.39
CA GLN A 212 -10.83 -15.99 23.78
C GLN A 212 -9.51 -16.19 24.54
N GLY A 213 -8.37 -16.01 23.86
CA GLY A 213 -7.06 -16.03 24.52
C GLY A 213 -6.51 -17.41 24.88
N ASP A 214 -7.22 -18.47 24.57
CA ASP A 214 -6.85 -19.87 24.91
C ASP A 214 -5.78 -20.43 23.98
N THR A 215 -5.52 -19.77 22.86
CA THR A 215 -4.54 -20.21 21.87
C THR A 215 -3.13 -19.83 22.31
N PRO A 216 -2.21 -20.78 22.48
CA PRO A 216 -0.82 -20.47 22.80
C PRO A 216 -0.16 -19.59 21.73
N TYR A 217 0.67 -18.63 22.14
CA TYR A 217 1.39 -17.76 21.22
C TYR A 217 2.27 -18.48 20.20
N ASN A 218 2.79 -19.65 20.53
CA ASN A 218 3.66 -20.43 19.69
C ASN A 218 2.98 -21.06 18.46
N ILE A 219 1.66 -21.02 18.39
CA ILE A 219 0.89 -21.49 17.23
C ILE A 219 0.42 -20.35 16.33
N SER A 220 0.72 -19.10 16.68
CA SER A 220 0.42 -17.92 15.89
C SER A 220 1.46 -17.71 14.78
N ALA A 221 1.01 -17.47 13.56
CA ALA A 221 1.87 -17.08 12.45
C ALA A 221 2.59 -15.75 12.71
N HIS A 222 1.90 -14.80 13.36
CA HIS A 222 2.48 -13.52 13.77
C HIS A 222 3.65 -13.72 14.74
N GLN A 223 3.53 -14.59 15.74
CA GLN A 223 4.61 -14.90 16.67
C GLN A 223 5.77 -15.65 16.00
N TRP A 224 5.47 -16.52 15.05
CA TRP A 224 6.50 -17.18 14.25
C TRP A 224 7.34 -16.13 13.50
N MET A 225 6.72 -15.20 12.76
CA MET A 225 7.45 -14.13 12.07
C MET A 225 8.35 -13.34 13.00
N ARG A 226 7.84 -12.96 14.19
CA ARG A 226 8.61 -12.20 15.16
C ARG A 226 9.81 -12.97 15.71
N LYS A 227 9.66 -14.25 16.01
CA LYS A 227 10.74 -15.07 16.56
C LYS A 227 11.82 -15.38 15.54
N GLU A 228 11.45 -15.64 14.30
CA GLU A 228 12.39 -16.02 13.26
C GLU A 228 13.16 -14.84 12.68
N PHE A 229 12.52 -13.65 12.63
CA PHE A 229 13.05 -12.50 11.89
C PHE A 229 13.28 -11.24 12.77
N GLU A 230 13.11 -11.35 14.09
CA GLU A 230 13.43 -10.29 15.05
C GLU A 230 14.95 -10.25 15.30
N LYS A 231 15.69 -9.48 14.44
CA LYS A 231 17.13 -9.21 14.67
C LYS A 231 17.49 -7.78 14.30
#